data_3f6a7e8850775bab57f4ea052ab52dc7
#
_entry.id   3f6a7e8850775bab57f4ea052ab52dc7
#
_cell.length_a   1.000
_cell.length_b   1.000
_cell.length_c   1.000
_cell.angle_alpha   90.00
_cell.angle_beta   90.00
_cell.angle_gamma   90.00
#
_symmetry.space_group_name_H-M   'P 1'
#
loop_
_entity.id
_entity.type
_entity.pdbx_description
1 polymer ?
#
loop_
_entity_poly.entity_id
_entity_poly.type
_entity_poly.pdbx_seq_one_letter_code
_entity_poly.pdbx_strand_id
1 'polypeptide(L)'
;MKYKILENPNHESAYELVSEALRKKATVYIFASCKIEYEGRALSQLNWGERIILIKPDGSFLVHQDKKVEPVNWQPPKSKARTYLKDKTLFLESHRRTPKELLTVELGKIHIINYTNVEDFEELEQAGYEKDMGDMIMKRPHIIEEGFKPTAREYSVEHGFIDILGKDKNNNLMVLELKCRKAGVSAVKQLKRYLTDFEDDEDSLTNHKTKEIRGILVAPSIDEDAKELIEEEGIEFISMEAPKELKRDKKVTLDIF
;
A
#
# COMPACT_ATOMS: atom_id res chain seq x y z
N MET A 1 0.91 27.73 -17.97
CA MET A 1 2.34 27.31 -17.94
C MET A 1 2.39 26.03 -17.12
N LYS A 2 2.97 24.95 -17.67
CA LYS A 2 2.98 23.61 -17.07
C LYS A 2 3.93 23.49 -15.87
N TYR A 3 4.96 24.34 -15.80
CA TYR A 3 5.91 24.39 -14.71
C TYR A 3 6.52 25.80 -14.56
N LYS A 4 7.07 26.09 -13.38
CA LYS A 4 7.86 27.29 -13.10
C LYS A 4 8.99 26.91 -12.17
N ILE A 5 10.19 27.45 -12.40
CA ILE A 5 11.40 27.17 -11.62
C ILE A 5 12.08 28.46 -11.21
N LEU A 6 12.65 28.48 -10.01
CA LEU A 6 13.57 29.52 -9.51
C LEU A 6 14.84 28.86 -8.98
N GLU A 7 15.99 29.41 -9.33
CA GLU A 7 17.30 29.01 -8.85
C GLU A 7 17.83 30.06 -7.87
N ASN A 8 18.31 29.62 -6.72
CA ASN A 8 18.79 30.45 -5.63
C ASN A 8 17.88 31.65 -5.30
N PRO A 9 16.55 31.45 -5.17
CA PRO A 9 15.64 32.55 -4.90
C PRO A 9 15.81 33.05 -3.46
N ASN A 10 15.42 34.32 -3.23
CA ASN A 10 15.16 34.77 -1.88
C ASN A 10 13.87 34.18 -1.32
N HIS A 11 13.63 34.32 -0.02
CA HIS A 11 12.47 33.73 0.64
C HIS A 11 11.13 34.31 0.18
N GLU A 12 11.09 35.61 -0.16
CA GLU A 12 9.89 36.27 -0.67
C GLU A 12 9.47 35.69 -2.02
N SER A 13 10.39 35.59 -2.99
CA SER A 13 10.11 35.00 -4.32
C SER A 13 9.74 33.53 -4.22
N ALA A 14 10.39 32.79 -3.31
CA ALA A 14 10.06 31.38 -3.04
C ALA A 14 8.65 31.24 -2.42
N TYR A 15 8.30 32.13 -1.48
CA TYR A 15 6.96 32.17 -0.89
C TYR A 15 5.86 32.40 -1.94
N GLU A 16 6.07 33.37 -2.85
CA GLU A 16 5.13 33.64 -3.93
C GLU A 16 4.92 32.42 -4.82
N LEU A 17 6.02 31.74 -5.19
CA LEU A 17 5.96 30.54 -6.03
C LEU A 17 5.23 29.40 -5.33
N VAL A 18 5.55 29.10 -4.06
CA VAL A 18 4.86 28.04 -3.31
C VAL A 18 3.39 28.38 -3.11
N SER A 19 3.07 29.61 -2.77
CA SER A 19 1.69 30.07 -2.58
C SER A 19 0.88 29.94 -3.88
N GLU A 20 1.48 30.27 -5.02
CA GLU A 20 0.87 30.06 -6.34
C GLU A 20 0.64 28.57 -6.61
N ALA A 21 1.64 27.72 -6.35
CA ALA A 21 1.59 26.30 -6.60
C ALA A 21 0.51 25.60 -5.75
N LEU A 22 0.43 25.91 -4.47
CA LEU A 22 -0.58 25.34 -3.56
C LEU A 22 -2.01 25.72 -3.98
N ARG A 23 -2.24 26.97 -4.44
CA ARG A 23 -3.54 27.41 -5.00
C ARG A 23 -3.91 26.64 -6.26
N LYS A 24 -2.93 26.37 -7.13
CA LYS A 24 -3.10 25.61 -8.38
C LYS A 24 -3.18 24.10 -8.18
N LYS A 25 -3.00 23.61 -6.96
CA LYS A 25 -2.85 22.18 -6.66
C LYS A 25 -1.75 21.53 -7.52
N ALA A 26 -0.63 22.22 -7.68
CA ALA A 26 0.52 21.73 -8.40
C ALA A 26 1.46 20.95 -7.49
N THR A 27 2.27 20.05 -8.05
CA THR A 27 3.37 19.40 -7.33
C THR A 27 4.50 20.39 -7.14
N VAL A 28 4.96 20.56 -5.89
CA VAL A 28 6.09 21.44 -5.52
C VAL A 28 7.29 20.58 -5.20
N TYR A 29 8.45 20.96 -5.72
CA TYR A 29 9.75 20.40 -5.41
C TYR A 29 10.67 21.51 -4.91
N ILE A 30 11.39 21.26 -3.79
CA ILE A 30 12.34 22.19 -3.19
C ILE A 30 13.61 21.44 -2.82
N PHE A 31 14.77 21.96 -3.27
CA PHE A 31 16.07 21.58 -2.74
C PHE A 31 16.62 22.76 -1.93
N ALA A 32 16.78 22.55 -0.61
CA ALA A 32 17.15 23.60 0.31
C ALA A 32 17.86 23.06 1.57
N SER A 33 18.64 23.90 2.22
CA SER A 33 18.97 23.72 3.63
C SER A 33 17.71 23.98 4.46
N CYS A 34 17.35 23.07 5.37
CA CYS A 34 16.18 23.23 6.20
C CYS A 34 16.32 22.56 7.57
N LYS A 35 15.53 23.06 8.52
CA LYS A 35 15.27 22.46 9.83
C LYS A 35 13.84 21.95 9.86
N ILE A 36 13.61 20.82 10.54
CA ILE A 36 12.31 20.17 10.59
C ILE A 36 11.91 19.93 12.03
N GLU A 37 10.64 20.20 12.32
CA GLU A 37 10.00 19.88 13.58
C GLU A 37 8.69 19.13 13.28
N TYR A 38 8.47 18.03 13.99
CA TYR A 38 7.23 17.26 13.91
C TYR A 38 6.64 17.10 15.29
N GLU A 39 5.36 17.40 15.40
CA GLU A 39 4.53 17.24 16.58
C GLU A 39 3.29 16.41 16.23
N GLY A 40 3.09 15.31 16.97
CA GLY A 40 1.98 14.39 16.75
C GLY A 40 2.02 13.21 17.70
N ARG A 41 1.96 11.98 17.16
CA ARG A 41 2.13 10.74 17.94
C ARG A 41 3.48 10.63 18.65
N ALA A 42 4.45 11.39 18.18
CA ALA A 42 5.75 11.58 18.78
C ALA A 42 6.20 13.03 18.55
N LEU A 43 7.23 13.47 19.26
CA LEU A 43 7.95 14.71 18.97
C LEU A 43 9.25 14.34 18.30
N SER A 44 9.59 14.96 17.19
CA SER A 44 10.89 14.80 16.56
C SER A 44 11.39 16.10 15.97
N GLN A 45 12.70 16.26 15.99
CA GLN A 45 13.40 17.42 15.44
C GLN A 45 14.58 16.94 14.62
N LEU A 46 14.78 17.56 13.46
CA LEU A 46 15.94 17.35 12.63
C LEU A 46 16.58 18.69 12.31
N ASN A 47 17.78 18.89 12.82
CA ASN A 47 18.55 20.13 12.66
C ASN A 47 18.92 20.42 11.20
N TRP A 48 19.50 21.59 10.96
CA TRP A 48 19.90 22.09 9.65
C TRP A 48 20.64 21.04 8.80
N GLY A 49 20.23 20.94 7.56
CA GLY A 49 20.85 20.08 6.57
C GLY A 49 20.17 20.23 5.21
N GLU A 50 20.86 19.85 4.14
CA GLU A 50 20.33 19.91 2.78
C GLU A 50 19.38 18.74 2.54
N ARG A 51 18.18 19.04 2.04
CA ARG A 51 17.09 18.07 1.85
C ARG A 51 16.27 18.39 0.62
N ILE A 52 15.58 17.38 0.15
CA ILE A 52 14.58 17.48 -0.89
C ILE A 52 13.21 17.45 -0.22
N ILE A 53 12.37 18.43 -0.53
CA ILE A 53 10.98 18.52 -0.07
C ILE A 53 10.07 18.38 -1.26
N LEU A 54 9.08 17.49 -1.16
CA LEU A 54 8.07 17.26 -2.17
C LEU A 54 6.67 17.43 -1.57
N ILE A 55 5.86 18.30 -2.19
CA ILE A 55 4.46 18.50 -1.81
C ILE A 55 3.59 18.15 -3.02
N LYS A 56 2.66 17.20 -2.84
CA LYS A 56 1.79 16.73 -3.92
C LYS A 56 0.39 17.33 -3.83
N PRO A 57 -0.36 17.35 -4.95
CA PRO A 57 -1.75 17.86 -5.01
C PRO A 57 -2.71 17.18 -4.05
N ASP A 58 -2.47 15.91 -3.74
CA ASP A 58 -3.29 15.09 -2.82
C ASP A 58 -3.06 15.43 -1.34
N GLY A 59 -2.08 16.31 -1.04
CA GLY A 59 -1.68 16.72 0.31
C GLY A 59 -0.52 15.93 0.89
N SER A 60 0.02 14.96 0.17
CA SER A 60 1.24 14.26 0.59
C SER A 60 2.39 15.26 0.70
N PHE A 61 3.11 15.22 1.81
CA PHE A 61 4.27 16.07 2.09
C PHE A 61 5.43 15.18 2.52
N LEU A 62 6.53 15.17 1.76
CA LEU A 62 7.67 14.29 1.98
C LEU A 62 8.95 15.10 2.10
N VAL A 63 9.83 14.69 3.02
CA VAL A 63 11.18 15.24 3.16
C VAL A 63 12.19 14.12 3.06
N HIS A 64 13.10 14.21 2.09
CA HIS A 64 14.14 13.23 1.84
C HIS A 64 15.52 13.78 2.18
N GLN A 65 16.36 12.90 2.68
CA GLN A 65 17.81 13.07 2.82
C GLN A 65 18.53 12.41 1.63
N ASP A 66 19.85 12.54 1.59
CA ASP A 66 20.75 11.91 0.63
C ASP A 66 20.92 10.39 0.80
N LYS A 67 20.24 9.79 1.75
CA LYS A 67 20.35 8.39 2.14
C LYS A 67 18.98 7.82 2.51
N LYS A 68 18.88 6.49 2.51
CA LYS A 68 17.67 5.68 2.75
C LYS A 68 16.62 5.84 1.64
N VAL A 69 15.79 4.83 1.47
CA VAL A 69 14.69 4.80 0.50
C VAL A 69 13.52 5.63 1.00
N GLU A 70 13.21 5.51 2.28
CA GLU A 70 12.08 6.17 2.92
C GLU A 70 12.38 7.66 3.19
N PRO A 71 11.37 8.53 3.09
CA PRO A 71 11.51 9.92 3.52
C PRO A 71 11.83 9.98 5.03
N VAL A 72 12.68 10.93 5.43
CA VAL A 72 13.02 11.12 6.84
C VAL A 72 11.87 11.66 7.66
N ASN A 73 10.95 12.37 7.01
CA ASN A 73 9.69 12.83 7.59
C ASN A 73 8.63 12.97 6.49
N TRP A 74 7.37 12.68 6.81
CA TRP A 74 6.30 12.75 5.84
C TRP A 74 4.92 12.91 6.48
N GLN A 75 3.98 13.42 5.68
CA GLN A 75 2.55 13.46 5.96
C GLN A 75 1.78 12.78 4.81
N PRO A 76 0.76 11.95 5.11
CA PRO A 76 0.01 11.20 4.10
C PRO A 76 -0.90 12.09 3.26
N PRO A 77 -1.53 11.53 2.20
CA PRO A 77 -2.60 12.18 1.46
C PRO A 77 -3.70 12.74 2.37
N LYS A 78 -4.40 13.79 1.91
CA LYS A 78 -5.43 14.55 2.64
C LYS A 78 -4.90 15.43 3.78
N SER A 79 -3.59 15.52 3.98
CA SER A 79 -2.96 16.54 4.81
C SER A 79 -3.07 17.91 4.11
N LYS A 80 -3.00 18.99 4.89
CA LYS A 80 -3.11 20.36 4.37
C LYS A 80 -1.79 21.09 4.49
N ALA A 81 -1.13 21.30 3.35
CA ALA A 81 0.06 22.12 3.28
C ALA A 81 -0.29 23.61 3.30
N ARG A 82 0.51 24.40 3.98
CA ARG A 82 0.50 25.85 3.96
C ARG A 82 1.90 26.41 3.99
N THR A 83 2.04 27.68 3.60
CA THR A 83 3.31 28.41 3.62
C THR A 83 3.11 29.81 4.17
N TYR A 84 4.14 30.35 4.83
CA TYR A 84 4.15 31.71 5.36
C TYR A 84 5.57 32.22 5.53
N LEU A 85 5.70 33.54 5.62
CA LEU A 85 6.94 34.22 6.01
C LEU A 85 6.88 34.61 7.49
N LYS A 86 7.94 34.30 8.22
CA LYS A 86 8.17 34.78 9.59
C LYS A 86 9.59 35.33 9.67
N ASP A 87 9.74 36.58 10.07
CA ASP A 87 11.03 37.29 10.13
C ASP A 87 11.84 37.15 8.83
N LYS A 88 11.16 37.33 7.68
CA LYS A 88 11.70 37.16 6.31
C LYS A 88 12.17 35.74 5.98
N THR A 89 11.94 34.76 6.84
CA THR A 89 12.23 33.35 6.60
C THR A 89 10.98 32.61 6.13
N LEU A 90 11.12 31.76 5.13
CA LEU A 90 10.04 30.95 4.58
C LEU A 90 9.86 29.69 5.41
N PHE A 91 8.62 29.46 5.83
CA PHE A 91 8.17 28.25 6.51
C PHE A 91 7.16 27.51 5.65
N LEU A 92 7.26 26.20 5.71
CA LEU A 92 6.27 25.26 5.16
C LEU A 92 5.69 24.45 6.31
N GLU A 93 4.38 24.24 6.30
CA GLU A 93 3.73 23.39 7.28
C GLU A 93 2.78 22.42 6.60
N SER A 94 2.66 21.25 7.17
CA SER A 94 1.65 20.26 6.80
C SER A 94 0.87 19.82 8.03
N HIS A 95 -0.45 19.97 7.96
CA HIS A 95 -1.39 19.66 9.03
C HIS A 95 -2.21 18.43 8.68
N ARG A 96 -2.22 17.46 9.59
CA ARG A 96 -3.15 16.33 9.57
C ARG A 96 -4.16 16.49 10.72
N ARG A 97 -5.43 16.17 10.47
CA ARG A 97 -6.48 16.32 11.48
C ARG A 97 -6.65 15.08 12.36
N THR A 98 -6.56 13.90 11.75
CA THR A 98 -6.80 12.63 12.43
C THR A 98 -5.77 11.59 12.00
N PRO A 99 -4.86 11.17 12.90
CA PRO A 99 -4.55 11.82 14.19
C PRO A 99 -4.08 13.27 13.98
N LYS A 100 -4.12 14.10 15.04
CA LYS A 100 -3.65 15.49 14.95
C LYS A 100 -2.13 15.51 14.90
N GLU A 101 -1.60 15.98 13.79
CA GLU A 101 -0.15 16.04 13.52
C GLU A 101 0.20 17.35 12.81
N LEU A 102 1.36 17.89 13.13
CA LEU A 102 1.93 19.08 12.51
C LEU A 102 3.38 18.79 12.13
N LEU A 103 3.70 19.01 10.87
CA LEU A 103 5.06 19.00 10.34
C LEU A 103 5.43 20.42 9.94
N THR A 104 6.46 20.99 10.53
CA THR A 104 6.98 22.33 10.24
C THR A 104 8.37 22.24 9.64
N VAL A 105 8.61 22.92 8.54
CA VAL A 105 9.90 23.03 7.87
C VAL A 105 10.29 24.49 7.77
N GLU A 106 11.37 24.86 8.44
CA GLU A 106 12.02 26.17 8.32
C GLU A 106 13.09 26.08 7.21
N LEU A 107 12.98 26.93 6.20
CA LEU A 107 13.91 26.96 5.08
C LEU A 107 15.06 27.93 5.38
N GLY A 108 16.28 27.49 5.14
CA GLY A 108 17.46 28.32 5.08
C GLY A 108 17.81 28.70 3.63
N LYS A 109 19.01 28.37 3.16
CA LYS A 109 19.39 28.59 1.77
C LYS A 109 18.57 27.71 0.83
N ILE A 110 17.84 28.31 -0.09
CA ILE A 110 17.07 27.63 -1.12
C ILE A 110 17.93 27.59 -2.38
N HIS A 111 18.24 26.37 -2.87
CA HIS A 111 19.02 26.19 -4.09
C HIS A 111 18.13 26.14 -5.32
N ILE A 112 17.07 25.33 -5.27
CA ILE A 112 16.12 25.19 -6.36
C ILE A 112 14.73 25.05 -5.77
N ILE A 113 13.76 25.74 -6.36
CA ILE A 113 12.35 25.55 -6.10
C ILE A 113 11.58 25.55 -7.41
N ASN A 114 10.71 24.60 -7.59
CA ASN A 114 9.82 24.56 -8.73
C ASN A 114 8.43 24.03 -8.37
N TYR A 115 7.47 24.31 -9.22
CA TYR A 115 6.23 23.57 -9.26
C TYR A 115 5.96 23.06 -10.68
N THR A 116 5.23 21.97 -10.77
CA THR A 116 4.77 21.40 -12.04
C THR A 116 3.37 20.81 -11.90
N ASN A 117 2.56 20.95 -12.94
CA ASN A 117 1.31 20.23 -13.07
C ASN A 117 1.63 18.87 -13.71
N VAL A 118 1.74 17.84 -12.87
CA VAL A 118 1.87 16.46 -13.31
C VAL A 118 0.47 15.91 -13.56
N GLU A 119 0.25 15.41 -14.76
CA GLU A 119 -0.96 14.71 -15.15
C GLU A 119 -0.56 13.27 -15.48
N ASP A 120 -1.01 12.35 -14.67
CA ASP A 120 -0.80 10.93 -14.84
C ASP A 120 -2.14 10.22 -14.61
N PHE A 121 -2.63 9.57 -15.63
CA PHE A 121 -3.91 8.85 -15.63
C PHE A 121 -3.71 7.34 -15.64
N GLU A 122 -2.44 6.90 -15.67
CA GLU A 122 -2.11 5.49 -15.68
C GLU A 122 -2.01 4.95 -14.25
N GLU A 123 -2.59 3.79 -14.04
CA GLU A 123 -2.43 3.03 -12.81
C GLU A 123 -1.29 2.02 -12.97
N LEU A 124 -0.53 1.82 -11.89
CA LEU A 124 0.53 0.81 -11.89
C LEU A 124 -0.09 -0.58 -11.99
N GLU A 125 0.00 -1.20 -13.16
CA GLU A 125 -0.35 -2.60 -13.34
C GLU A 125 0.72 -3.50 -12.72
N GLN A 126 0.30 -4.34 -11.82
CA GLN A 126 1.17 -5.31 -11.15
C GLN A 126 0.58 -6.72 -11.32
N ALA A 127 1.45 -7.70 -11.51
CA ALA A 127 1.09 -9.11 -11.54
C ALA A 127 1.95 -9.90 -10.55
N GLY A 128 1.45 -11.06 -10.13
CA GLY A 128 2.17 -11.92 -9.18
C GLY A 128 1.74 -11.76 -7.73
N TYR A 129 0.53 -11.28 -7.49
CA TYR A 129 -0.06 -11.11 -6.17
C TYR A 129 -1.11 -12.19 -5.84
N GLU A 130 -1.52 -12.27 -4.58
CA GLU A 130 -2.61 -13.14 -4.14
C GLU A 130 -3.89 -12.93 -4.94
N LYS A 131 -4.19 -11.68 -5.33
CA LYS A 131 -5.32 -11.37 -6.21
C LYS A 131 -5.25 -12.09 -7.55
N ASP A 132 -4.08 -12.15 -8.18
CA ASP A 132 -3.88 -12.81 -9.48
C ASP A 132 -4.02 -14.33 -9.35
N MET A 133 -3.52 -14.91 -8.24
CA MET A 133 -3.74 -16.32 -7.89
C MET A 133 -5.23 -16.60 -7.72
N GLY A 134 -5.94 -15.76 -6.97
CA GLY A 134 -7.37 -15.88 -6.77
C GLY A 134 -8.14 -15.82 -8.09
N ASP A 135 -7.83 -14.88 -8.98
CA ASP A 135 -8.46 -14.77 -10.30
C ASP A 135 -8.20 -16.02 -11.16
N MET A 136 -6.99 -16.60 -11.07
CA MET A 136 -6.64 -17.82 -11.77
C MET A 136 -7.43 -19.01 -11.24
N ILE A 137 -7.55 -19.16 -9.92
CA ILE A 137 -8.32 -20.24 -9.28
C ILE A 137 -9.81 -20.13 -9.61
N MET A 138 -10.39 -18.94 -9.53
CA MET A 138 -11.80 -18.71 -9.88
C MET A 138 -12.11 -19.07 -11.33
N LYS A 139 -11.19 -18.81 -12.26
CA LYS A 139 -11.35 -19.15 -13.68
C LYS A 139 -11.10 -20.64 -13.97
N ARG A 140 -10.25 -21.30 -13.22
CA ARG A 140 -9.81 -22.69 -13.41
C ARG A 140 -9.77 -23.43 -12.08
N PRO A 141 -10.92 -23.69 -11.44
CA PRO A 141 -10.96 -24.26 -10.09
C PRO A 141 -10.29 -25.64 -9.98
N HIS A 142 -10.27 -26.42 -11.08
CA HIS A 142 -9.65 -27.74 -11.13
C HIS A 142 -8.15 -27.74 -10.85
N ILE A 143 -7.48 -26.58 -10.85
CA ILE A 143 -6.06 -26.48 -10.47
C ILE A 143 -5.86 -26.67 -8.96
N ILE A 144 -6.90 -26.50 -8.16
CA ILE A 144 -6.90 -26.81 -6.72
C ILE A 144 -7.19 -28.30 -6.55
N GLU A 145 -8.36 -28.75 -7.00
CA GLU A 145 -8.70 -30.16 -7.10
C GLU A 145 -9.84 -30.38 -8.09
N GLU A 146 -9.99 -31.60 -8.60
CA GLU A 146 -11.08 -31.97 -9.48
C GLU A 146 -12.43 -31.91 -8.75
N GLY A 147 -13.35 -31.13 -9.27
CA GLY A 147 -14.67 -30.93 -8.68
C GLY A 147 -14.77 -29.80 -7.65
N PHE A 148 -13.69 -29.08 -7.38
CA PHE A 148 -13.74 -27.87 -6.57
C PHE A 148 -14.65 -26.79 -7.20
N LYS A 149 -15.54 -26.21 -6.40
CA LYS A 149 -16.48 -25.17 -6.80
C LYS A 149 -16.31 -23.95 -5.89
N PRO A 150 -15.57 -22.91 -6.29
CA PRO A 150 -15.45 -21.68 -5.52
C PRO A 150 -16.82 -20.97 -5.48
N THR A 151 -17.19 -20.44 -4.31
CA THR A 151 -18.48 -19.77 -4.06
C THR A 151 -18.33 -18.30 -3.73
N ALA A 152 -17.23 -17.90 -3.09
CA ALA A 152 -16.96 -16.51 -2.74
C ALA A 152 -15.47 -16.20 -2.74
N ARG A 153 -15.15 -14.91 -2.92
CA ARG A 153 -13.84 -14.30 -2.71
C ARG A 153 -13.91 -13.24 -1.62
N GLU A 154 -12.78 -13.06 -0.90
CA GLU A 154 -12.69 -12.06 0.18
C GLU A 154 -13.89 -12.14 1.13
N TYR A 155 -14.22 -13.40 1.51
CA TYR A 155 -15.36 -13.66 2.38
C TYR A 155 -15.07 -13.20 3.81
N SER A 156 -15.91 -12.29 4.34
CA SER A 156 -15.74 -11.71 5.66
C SER A 156 -16.11 -12.70 6.76
N VAL A 157 -15.22 -12.89 7.72
CA VAL A 157 -15.40 -13.67 8.95
C VAL A 157 -15.01 -12.79 10.16
N GLU A 158 -15.19 -13.27 11.37
CA GLU A 158 -14.91 -12.50 12.59
C GLU A 158 -13.42 -12.06 12.64
N HIS A 159 -12.50 -12.93 12.28
CA HIS A 159 -11.05 -12.66 12.34
C HIS A 159 -10.43 -12.13 11.06
N GLY A 160 -11.24 -11.76 10.03
CA GLY A 160 -10.73 -11.15 8.80
C GLY A 160 -11.46 -11.52 7.52
N PHE A 161 -10.70 -11.76 6.46
CA PHE A 161 -11.23 -12.12 5.15
C PHE A 161 -10.56 -13.38 4.63
N ILE A 162 -11.36 -14.34 4.24
CA ILE A 162 -10.91 -15.56 3.56
C ILE A 162 -10.72 -15.27 2.09
N ASP A 163 -9.56 -15.61 1.52
CA ASP A 163 -9.27 -15.31 0.13
C ASP A 163 -10.23 -16.00 -0.84
N ILE A 164 -10.48 -17.31 -0.65
CA ILE A 164 -11.47 -18.06 -1.44
C ILE A 164 -12.20 -19.06 -0.54
N LEU A 165 -13.53 -19.04 -0.63
CA LEU A 165 -14.42 -20.02 -0.04
C LEU A 165 -15.04 -20.86 -1.14
N GLY A 166 -15.19 -22.16 -0.94
CA GLY A 166 -15.79 -23.05 -1.93
C GLY A 166 -16.18 -24.40 -1.36
N LYS A 167 -16.53 -25.33 -2.24
CA LYS A 167 -16.91 -26.70 -1.88
C LYS A 167 -16.20 -27.71 -2.76
N ASP A 168 -15.82 -28.84 -2.18
CA ASP A 168 -15.33 -29.99 -2.93
C ASP A 168 -16.48 -30.81 -3.58
N LYS A 169 -16.14 -31.85 -4.31
CA LYS A 169 -17.11 -32.75 -4.95
C LYS A 169 -18.02 -33.48 -3.96
N ASN A 170 -17.61 -33.63 -2.70
CA ASN A 170 -18.37 -34.28 -1.65
C ASN A 170 -19.24 -33.31 -0.84
N ASN A 171 -19.22 -32.01 -1.22
CA ASN A 171 -19.89 -30.90 -0.54
C ASN A 171 -19.24 -30.50 0.81
N ASN A 172 -17.95 -30.86 1.04
CA ASN A 172 -17.18 -30.34 2.15
C ASN A 172 -16.84 -28.89 1.88
N LEU A 173 -16.81 -28.07 2.94
CA LEU A 173 -16.41 -26.65 2.83
C LEU A 173 -14.89 -26.58 2.68
N MET A 174 -14.43 -25.80 1.73
CA MET A 174 -13.02 -25.53 1.48
C MET A 174 -12.71 -24.06 1.75
N VAL A 175 -11.79 -23.80 2.66
CA VAL A 175 -11.30 -22.48 3.05
C VAL A 175 -9.89 -22.34 2.53
N LEU A 176 -9.66 -21.46 1.57
CA LEU A 176 -8.35 -21.25 0.95
C LEU A 176 -7.74 -19.93 1.42
N GLU A 177 -6.50 -20.01 1.86
CA GLU A 177 -5.61 -18.86 2.12
C GLU A 177 -4.50 -18.84 1.06
N LEU A 178 -4.31 -17.71 0.40
CA LEU A 178 -3.36 -17.55 -0.69
C LEU A 178 -2.14 -16.74 -0.24
N LYS A 179 -0.95 -17.15 -0.65
CA LYS A 179 0.28 -16.37 -0.49
C LYS A 179 1.05 -16.34 -1.80
N CYS A 180 1.42 -15.16 -2.28
CA CYS A 180 2.23 -15.02 -3.49
C CYS A 180 3.74 -15.26 -3.26
N ARG A 181 4.15 -15.50 -2.01
CA ARG A 181 5.53 -15.78 -1.59
C ARG A 181 5.56 -17.01 -0.71
N LYS A 182 6.78 -17.43 -0.30
CA LYS A 182 6.97 -18.51 0.66
C LYS A 182 6.10 -18.30 1.90
N ALA A 183 5.25 -19.26 2.22
CA ALA A 183 4.38 -19.21 3.38
C ALA A 183 5.14 -19.62 4.66
N GLY A 184 4.88 -18.92 5.74
CA GLY A 184 5.42 -19.18 7.06
C GLY A 184 4.32 -19.50 8.08
N VAL A 185 4.72 -19.75 9.33
CA VAL A 185 3.84 -20.05 10.47
C VAL A 185 2.67 -19.07 10.63
N SER A 186 2.89 -17.78 10.29
CA SER A 186 1.83 -16.77 10.38
C SER A 186 0.64 -17.03 9.45
N ALA A 187 0.90 -17.56 8.24
CA ALA A 187 -0.15 -17.90 7.28
C ALA A 187 -0.97 -19.11 7.76
N VAL A 188 -0.31 -20.10 8.33
CA VAL A 188 -0.99 -21.28 8.92
C VAL A 188 -1.89 -20.85 10.08
N LYS A 189 -1.37 -20.02 11.01
CA LYS A 189 -2.16 -19.49 12.13
C LYS A 189 -3.31 -18.60 11.68
N GLN A 190 -3.18 -17.89 10.57
CA GLN A 190 -4.25 -17.09 9.98
C GLN A 190 -5.37 -18.02 9.48
N LEU A 191 -5.02 -19.03 8.67
CA LEU A 191 -5.99 -19.99 8.16
C LEU A 191 -6.68 -20.77 9.30
N LYS A 192 -5.93 -21.20 10.32
CA LYS A 192 -6.51 -21.86 11.49
C LYS A 192 -7.59 -21.03 12.18
N ARG A 193 -7.36 -19.72 12.38
CA ARG A 193 -8.38 -18.82 12.94
C ARG A 193 -9.64 -18.80 12.09
N TYR A 194 -9.52 -18.77 10.77
CA TYR A 194 -10.67 -18.80 9.88
C TYR A 194 -11.46 -20.11 9.95
N LEU A 195 -10.75 -21.24 10.15
CA LEU A 195 -11.42 -22.54 10.34
C LEU A 195 -12.24 -22.55 11.64
N THR A 196 -11.68 -22.01 12.74
CA THR A 196 -12.37 -21.89 14.03
C THR A 196 -13.62 -21.03 13.93
N ASP A 197 -13.62 -19.94 13.15
CA ASP A 197 -14.81 -19.10 12.96
C ASP A 197 -16.00 -19.88 12.36
N PHE A 198 -15.73 -20.94 11.59
CA PHE A 198 -16.79 -21.81 11.04
C PHE A 198 -17.18 -22.95 11.98
N GLU A 199 -16.27 -23.43 12.84
CA GLU A 199 -16.55 -24.47 13.83
C GLU A 199 -17.46 -23.95 14.94
N ASP A 200 -17.30 -22.68 15.32
CA ASP A 200 -18.09 -22.00 16.37
C ASP A 200 -19.49 -21.58 15.88
N ASP A 201 -19.71 -21.50 14.56
CA ASP A 201 -21.00 -21.13 13.96
C ASP A 201 -21.84 -22.36 13.59
N GLU A 202 -22.47 -23.00 14.60
CA GLU A 202 -23.36 -24.17 14.42
C GLU A 202 -24.50 -23.93 13.41
N ASP A 203 -24.98 -22.69 13.27
CA ASP A 203 -26.05 -22.31 12.31
C ASP A 203 -25.54 -22.33 10.86
N SER A 204 -24.28 -22.00 10.63
CA SER A 204 -23.62 -22.02 9.31
C SER A 204 -23.44 -23.47 8.80
N LEU A 205 -23.08 -24.39 9.68
CA LEU A 205 -22.89 -25.80 9.36
C LEU A 205 -24.23 -26.53 9.08
N THR A 206 -25.27 -26.24 9.86
CA THR A 206 -26.59 -26.89 9.76
C THR A 206 -27.36 -26.48 8.50
N ASN A 207 -27.25 -25.22 8.07
CA ASN A 207 -27.94 -24.70 6.88
C ASN A 207 -27.35 -25.22 5.55
N HIS A 208 -26.09 -25.69 5.52
CA HIS A 208 -25.39 -26.03 4.28
C HIS A 208 -25.17 -27.52 4.03
N LYS A 209 -25.63 -28.43 4.90
CA LYS A 209 -25.34 -29.86 4.79
C LYS A 209 -23.84 -30.15 4.58
N THR A 210 -22.99 -29.30 5.14
CA THR A 210 -21.53 -29.44 5.07
C THR A 210 -21.10 -30.60 5.98
N LYS A 211 -20.32 -31.53 5.45
CA LYS A 211 -19.88 -32.70 6.22
C LYS A 211 -18.58 -32.44 6.96
N GLU A 212 -17.71 -31.67 6.37
CA GLU A 212 -16.35 -31.41 6.86
C GLU A 212 -15.88 -30.04 6.39
N ILE A 213 -14.99 -29.41 7.16
CA ILE A 213 -14.30 -28.16 6.79
C ILE A 213 -12.85 -28.50 6.51
N ARG A 214 -12.37 -28.10 5.34
CA ARG A 214 -10.99 -28.32 4.88
C ARG A 214 -10.28 -26.97 4.76
N GLY A 215 -9.14 -26.83 5.41
CA GLY A 215 -8.24 -25.67 5.28
C GLY A 215 -7.17 -25.96 4.24
N ILE A 216 -7.00 -25.09 3.26
CA ILE A 216 -5.99 -25.23 2.20
C ILE A 216 -5.12 -23.98 2.13
N LEU A 217 -3.82 -24.13 2.37
CA LEU A 217 -2.82 -23.08 2.19
C LEU A 217 -2.21 -23.21 0.79
N VAL A 218 -2.34 -22.16 -0.02
CA VAL A 218 -1.81 -22.14 -1.39
C VAL A 218 -0.68 -21.11 -1.48
N ALA A 219 0.54 -21.58 -1.78
CA ALA A 219 1.72 -20.73 -1.89
C ALA A 219 2.79 -21.36 -2.80
N PRO A 220 3.77 -20.60 -3.33
CA PRO A 220 4.88 -21.18 -4.11
C PRO A 220 5.72 -22.21 -3.33
N SER A 221 5.88 -21.99 -2.04
CA SER A 221 6.61 -22.87 -1.11
C SER A 221 6.20 -22.58 0.33
N ILE A 222 6.61 -23.46 1.25
CA ILE A 222 6.37 -23.33 2.68
C ILE A 222 7.69 -23.48 3.44
N ASP A 223 7.86 -22.86 4.61
CA ASP A 223 9.01 -23.09 5.48
C ASP A 223 8.82 -24.35 6.34
N GLU A 224 9.91 -24.87 6.92
CA GLU A 224 9.89 -26.14 7.67
C GLU A 224 8.98 -26.05 8.92
N ASP A 225 9.07 -24.96 9.69
CA ASP A 225 8.25 -24.77 10.89
C ASP A 225 6.75 -24.70 10.56
N ALA A 226 6.42 -24.04 9.43
CA ALA A 226 5.04 -23.99 8.94
C ALA A 226 4.57 -25.35 8.41
N LYS A 227 5.46 -26.14 7.82
CA LYS A 227 5.15 -27.48 7.34
C LYS A 227 4.81 -28.44 8.48
N GLU A 228 5.56 -28.41 9.57
CA GLU A 228 5.24 -29.17 10.78
C GLU A 228 3.85 -28.76 11.32
N LEU A 229 3.59 -27.44 11.37
CA LEU A 229 2.33 -26.93 11.91
C LEU A 229 1.11 -27.31 11.04
N ILE A 230 1.20 -27.33 9.71
CA ILE A 230 0.07 -27.75 8.87
C ILE A 230 -0.26 -29.23 9.04
N GLU A 231 0.75 -30.10 9.28
CA GLU A 231 0.55 -31.51 9.57
C GLU A 231 -0.16 -31.69 10.91
N GLU A 232 0.23 -30.94 11.95
CA GLU A 232 -0.43 -30.98 13.28
C GLU A 232 -1.89 -30.47 13.21
N GLU A 233 -2.18 -29.45 12.41
CA GLU A 233 -3.50 -28.83 12.33
C GLU A 233 -4.42 -29.43 11.26
N GLY A 234 -3.96 -30.45 10.52
CA GLY A 234 -4.73 -31.10 9.45
C GLY A 234 -5.02 -30.15 8.26
N ILE A 235 -4.18 -29.14 8.04
CA ILE A 235 -4.28 -28.21 6.92
C ILE A 235 -3.56 -28.77 5.70
N GLU A 236 -4.15 -28.62 4.54
CA GLU A 236 -3.57 -29.06 3.27
C GLU A 236 -2.69 -27.96 2.66
N PHE A 237 -1.62 -28.35 1.95
CA PHE A 237 -0.75 -27.43 1.24
C PHE A 237 -0.77 -27.71 -0.26
N ILE A 238 -0.98 -26.67 -1.06
CA ILE A 238 -0.88 -26.72 -2.52
C ILE A 238 0.20 -25.75 -2.98
N SER A 239 1.23 -26.30 -3.65
CA SER A 239 2.28 -25.46 -4.26
C SER A 239 1.77 -24.83 -5.55
N MET A 240 1.76 -23.49 -5.59
CA MET A 240 1.30 -22.72 -6.75
C MET A 240 2.02 -21.37 -6.85
N GLU A 241 2.52 -21.04 -8.04
CA GLU A 241 3.07 -19.71 -8.36
C GLU A 241 1.94 -18.76 -8.79
N ALA A 242 2.02 -17.52 -8.35
CA ALA A 242 1.16 -16.46 -8.88
C ALA A 242 1.49 -16.19 -10.36
N PRO A 243 0.50 -15.99 -11.23
CA PRO A 243 0.74 -15.65 -12.63
C PRO A 243 1.45 -14.30 -12.75
N LYS A 244 2.57 -14.25 -13.46
CA LYS A 244 3.41 -13.04 -13.65
C LYS A 244 3.21 -12.43 -15.06
N GLU A 245 2.00 -12.55 -15.61
CA GLU A 245 1.66 -11.99 -16.91
C GLU A 245 0.85 -10.70 -16.73
N LEU A 246 1.44 -9.57 -17.10
CA LEU A 246 0.68 -8.33 -17.28
C LEU A 246 -0.22 -8.48 -18.53
N LYS A 247 -1.45 -8.02 -18.45
CA LYS A 247 -2.30 -7.87 -19.64
C LYS A 247 -1.61 -6.86 -20.56
N ARG A 248 -0.89 -7.34 -21.56
CA ARG A 248 -0.35 -6.48 -22.61
C ARG A 248 -1.52 -6.01 -23.47
N ASP A 249 -2.11 -4.89 -23.12
CA ASP A 249 -2.89 -4.15 -24.09
C ASP A 249 -1.99 -3.66 -25.21
N LYS A 250 -2.54 -3.73 -26.43
CA LYS A 250 -1.84 -3.48 -27.69
C LYS A 250 -0.95 -2.23 -27.60
N LYS A 251 0.30 -2.37 -28.05
CA LYS A 251 1.28 -1.31 -28.24
C LYS A 251 0.62 0.02 -28.60
N VAL A 252 0.62 0.95 -27.66
CA VAL A 252 0.60 2.36 -27.98
C VAL A 252 2.02 2.66 -28.44
N THR A 253 2.23 2.78 -29.72
CA THR A 253 3.44 3.36 -30.29
C THR A 253 3.45 4.81 -29.83
N LEU A 254 4.26 5.14 -28.85
CA LEU A 254 4.62 6.51 -28.55
C LEU A 254 5.48 7.00 -29.74
N ASP A 255 4.87 7.74 -30.64
CA ASP A 255 5.61 8.62 -31.53
C ASP A 255 6.16 9.77 -30.65
N ILE A 256 7.42 9.59 -30.24
CA ILE A 256 8.17 10.62 -29.53
C ILE A 256 8.76 11.54 -30.62
N PHE A 257 8.21 12.75 -30.76
CA PHE A 257 8.86 13.91 -31.33
C PHE A 257 8.80 15.10 -30.37
#